data_0b3fe84c9619341dee3810b595f2b96c
#
_entry.id   0b3fe84c9619341dee3810b595f2b96c
#
_cell.length_a   1.000
_cell.length_b   1.000
_cell.length_c   1.000
_cell.angle_alpha   90.00
_cell.angle_beta   90.00
_cell.angle_gamma   90.00
#
_symmetry.space_group_name_H-M   'P 1'
#
loop_
_entity.id
_entity.type
_entity.pdbx_description
1 polymer ?
#
loop_
_entity_poly.entity_id
_entity_poly.type
_entity_poly.pdbx_seq_one_letter_code
_entity_poly.pdbx_strand_id
1 'polypeptide(L)'
;MKKFSDNFDIKMVGLDLDGTTLKYGDFLSARTRDVFKKAKEKGTHIVIATGRTGRSLPPVLFDVPEIEYVVTSNGAHIIRLADMKTIYENIIKPEDVSLVVKRARAMGYVFEAFVDGTAYIDKAVYEGMQKNPEKYKYRDFVDFR
;
A
#
# COMPACT_ATOMS: atom_id res chain seq x y z
N MET A 1 -29.39 -9.61 3.37
CA MET A 1 -28.57 -8.45 3.74
C MET A 1 -29.10 -7.87 5.04
N LYS A 2 -28.31 -7.86 6.14
CA LYS A 2 -28.68 -7.12 7.35
C LYS A 2 -28.71 -5.63 6.98
N LYS A 3 -29.84 -4.95 7.14
CA LYS A 3 -29.91 -3.48 7.10
C LYS A 3 -29.07 -2.97 8.28
N PHE A 4 -28.02 -2.21 7.98
CA PHE A 4 -27.36 -1.42 9.02
C PHE A 4 -28.40 -0.42 9.52
N SER A 5 -28.58 -0.31 10.84
CA SER A 5 -29.48 0.68 11.42
C SER A 5 -28.99 2.08 11.05
N ASP A 6 -29.88 3.01 10.74
CA ASP A 6 -29.59 4.38 10.25
C ASP A 6 -28.83 5.27 11.28
N ASN A 7 -28.38 4.72 12.41
CA ASN A 7 -27.75 5.45 13.52
C ASN A 7 -26.25 5.13 13.73
N PHE A 8 -25.52 4.66 12.72
CA PHE A 8 -24.06 4.52 12.84
C PHE A 8 -23.38 5.87 12.57
N ASP A 9 -22.79 6.44 13.60
CA ASP A 9 -21.90 7.59 13.51
C ASP A 9 -20.49 7.11 13.08
N ILE A 10 -20.32 6.89 11.77
CA ILE A 10 -19.07 6.39 11.20
C ILE A 10 -18.07 7.54 11.17
N LYS A 11 -17.02 7.44 11.99
CA LYS A 11 -15.99 8.45 12.10
C LYS A 11 -14.85 8.25 11.09
N MET A 12 -14.63 7.02 10.64
CA MET A 12 -13.54 6.69 9.73
C MET A 12 -13.94 5.55 8.79
N VAL A 13 -13.45 5.61 7.56
CA VAL A 13 -13.54 4.54 6.57
C VAL A 13 -12.15 4.23 6.06
N GLY A 14 -11.71 2.98 6.25
CA GLY A 14 -10.49 2.42 5.66
C GLY A 14 -10.81 1.75 4.33
N LEU A 15 -10.09 2.09 3.28
CA LEU A 15 -10.31 1.59 1.92
C LEU A 15 -9.01 1.01 1.37
N ASP A 16 -9.09 -0.20 0.82
CA ASP A 16 -8.01 -0.75 0.01
C ASP A 16 -7.83 0.06 -1.28
N LEU A 17 -6.61 0.08 -1.80
CA LEU A 17 -6.24 0.92 -2.93
C LEU A 17 -6.43 0.20 -4.26
N ASP A 18 -5.65 -0.86 -4.48
CA ASP A 18 -5.49 -1.49 -5.78
C ASP A 18 -6.67 -2.39 -6.14
N GLY A 19 -7.35 -2.10 -7.25
CA GLY A 19 -8.55 -2.83 -7.66
C GLY A 19 -9.81 -2.51 -6.85
N THR A 20 -9.71 -1.71 -5.78
CA THR A 20 -10.83 -1.28 -4.94
C THR A 20 -11.11 0.21 -5.12
N THR A 21 -10.26 1.08 -4.59
CA THR A 21 -10.38 2.54 -4.71
C THR A 21 -9.90 3.03 -6.07
N LEU A 22 -8.80 2.47 -6.54
CA LEU A 22 -8.25 2.72 -7.88
C LEU A 22 -8.62 1.59 -8.83
N LYS A 23 -8.95 1.95 -10.05
CA LYS A 23 -9.05 1.04 -11.20
C LYS A 23 -7.70 0.96 -11.91
N TYR A 24 -7.61 0.07 -12.91
CA TYR A 24 -6.40 -0.09 -13.73
C TYR A 24 -5.86 1.25 -14.22
N GLY A 25 -4.53 1.45 -14.12
CA GLY A 25 -3.85 2.68 -14.52
C GLY A 25 -3.95 3.81 -13.50
N ASP A 26 -4.06 3.48 -12.22
CA ASP A 26 -4.14 4.45 -11.10
C ASP A 26 -5.28 5.47 -11.24
N PHE A 27 -6.39 5.04 -11.85
CA PHE A 27 -7.54 5.91 -12.11
C PHE A 27 -8.51 5.96 -10.93
N LEU A 28 -8.71 7.15 -10.39
CA LEU A 28 -9.74 7.46 -9.40
C LEU A 28 -10.97 8.09 -10.06
N SER A 29 -12.12 7.42 -9.99
CA SER A 29 -13.33 7.88 -10.66
C SER A 29 -13.89 9.20 -10.06
N ALA A 30 -14.54 10.02 -10.89
CA ALA A 30 -15.23 11.22 -10.43
C ALA A 30 -16.27 10.91 -9.35
N ARG A 31 -16.97 9.79 -9.47
CA ARG A 31 -17.93 9.31 -8.45
C ARG A 31 -17.25 9.04 -7.11
N THR A 32 -16.08 8.41 -7.11
CA THR A 32 -15.31 8.12 -5.88
C THR A 32 -14.90 9.44 -5.20
N ARG A 33 -14.39 10.41 -5.97
CA ARG A 33 -14.04 11.74 -5.46
C ARG A 33 -15.25 12.45 -4.83
N ASP A 34 -16.41 12.41 -5.48
CA ASP A 34 -17.64 13.00 -4.97
C ASP A 34 -18.13 12.35 -3.67
N VAL A 35 -18.01 11.01 -3.57
CA VAL A 35 -18.33 10.28 -2.34
C VAL A 35 -17.38 10.67 -1.20
N PHE A 36 -16.09 10.83 -1.47
CA PHE A 36 -15.10 11.24 -0.46
C PHE A 36 -15.43 12.65 0.08
N LYS A 37 -15.75 13.60 -0.78
CA LYS A 37 -16.20 14.94 -0.36
C LYS A 37 -17.42 14.87 0.57
N LYS A 38 -18.45 14.14 0.17
CA LYS A 38 -19.68 13.97 0.99
C LYS A 38 -19.40 13.27 2.32
N ALA A 39 -18.47 12.31 2.38
CA ALA A 39 -18.08 11.66 3.61
C ALA A 39 -17.34 12.64 4.54
N LYS A 40 -16.43 13.43 3.99
CA LYS A 40 -15.70 14.48 4.73
C LYS A 40 -16.65 15.55 5.30
N GLU A 41 -17.63 16.02 4.52
CA GLU A 41 -18.66 16.96 4.96
C GLU A 41 -19.46 16.43 6.16
N LYS A 42 -19.61 15.12 6.29
CA LYS A 42 -20.24 14.44 7.43
C LYS A 42 -19.27 14.16 8.61
N GLY A 43 -18.05 14.63 8.53
CA GLY A 43 -17.03 14.40 9.57
C GLY A 43 -16.41 13.00 9.56
N THR A 44 -16.54 12.27 8.44
CA THR A 44 -15.92 10.94 8.29
C THR A 44 -14.53 11.08 7.70
N HIS A 45 -13.52 10.52 8.35
CA HIS A 45 -12.15 10.47 7.86
C HIS A 45 -11.98 9.38 6.81
N ILE A 46 -11.32 9.71 5.69
CA ILE A 46 -10.96 8.76 4.65
C ILE A 46 -9.49 8.35 4.84
N VAL A 47 -9.26 7.06 4.97
CA VAL A 47 -7.94 6.44 5.14
C VAL A 47 -7.77 5.38 4.06
N ILE A 48 -6.65 5.42 3.35
CA ILE A 48 -6.27 4.36 2.40
C ILE A 48 -5.42 3.35 3.14
N ALA A 49 -5.61 2.05 2.86
CA ALA A 49 -4.79 0.96 3.38
C ALA A 49 -4.27 0.12 2.20
N THR A 50 -2.94 0.01 2.07
CA THR A 50 -2.32 -0.64 0.92
C THR A 50 -1.04 -1.39 1.30
N GLY A 51 -0.68 -2.40 0.52
CA GLY A 51 0.63 -3.03 0.58
C GLY A 51 1.76 -2.18 -0.02
N ARG A 52 1.43 -1.16 -0.80
CA ARG A 52 2.43 -0.24 -1.38
C ARG A 52 3.21 0.47 -0.29
N THR A 53 4.47 0.83 -0.57
CA THR A 53 5.25 1.73 0.29
C THR A 53 4.82 3.18 0.07
N GLY A 54 5.21 4.09 0.97
CA GLY A 54 4.94 5.51 0.81
C GLY A 54 5.52 6.10 -0.48
N ARG A 55 6.66 5.58 -0.96
CA ARG A 55 7.31 6.03 -2.20
C ARG A 55 6.63 5.51 -3.47
N SER A 56 5.88 4.42 -3.38
CA SER A 56 5.14 3.83 -4.51
C SER A 56 3.66 4.21 -4.55
N LEU A 57 3.25 5.21 -3.77
CA LEU A 57 1.90 5.75 -3.83
C LEU A 57 1.68 6.47 -5.17
N PRO A 58 0.55 6.23 -5.84
CA PRO A 58 0.27 6.85 -7.12
C PRO A 58 -0.03 8.36 -6.96
N PRO A 59 0.45 9.20 -7.88
CA PRO A 59 0.30 10.65 -7.82
C PRO A 59 -1.15 11.12 -7.64
N VAL A 60 -2.11 10.38 -8.18
CA VAL A 60 -3.54 10.72 -8.11
C VAL A 60 -4.09 10.86 -6.68
N LEU A 61 -3.45 10.24 -5.67
CA LEU A 61 -3.88 10.36 -4.28
C LEU A 61 -3.60 11.75 -3.71
N PHE A 62 -2.52 12.39 -4.15
CA PHE A 62 -2.12 13.74 -3.68
C PHE A 62 -3.05 14.83 -4.18
N ASP A 63 -3.86 14.54 -5.22
CA ASP A 63 -4.90 15.44 -5.75
C ASP A 63 -6.25 15.27 -5.05
N VAL A 64 -6.30 14.52 -3.93
CA VAL A 64 -7.54 14.21 -3.21
C VAL A 64 -7.39 14.62 -1.73
N PRO A 65 -7.66 15.87 -1.40
CA PRO A 65 -7.44 16.41 -0.06
C PRO A 65 -8.32 15.77 1.03
N GLU A 66 -9.34 15.02 0.65
CA GLU A 66 -10.18 14.25 1.55
C GLU A 66 -9.44 13.03 2.15
N ILE A 67 -8.39 12.52 1.48
CA ILE A 67 -7.55 11.43 1.98
C ILE A 67 -6.50 12.05 2.92
N GLU A 68 -6.65 11.81 4.21
CA GLU A 68 -5.77 12.40 5.22
C GLU A 68 -4.58 11.51 5.56
N TYR A 69 -4.81 10.20 5.64
CA TYR A 69 -3.80 9.23 6.05
C TYR A 69 -3.76 8.04 5.11
N VAL A 70 -2.57 7.47 4.97
CA VAL A 70 -2.36 6.23 4.25
C VAL A 70 -1.61 5.25 5.14
N VAL A 71 -2.20 4.09 5.33
CA VAL A 71 -1.57 2.91 5.93
C VAL A 71 -0.85 2.19 4.81
N THR A 72 0.47 2.16 4.86
CA THR A 72 1.36 1.60 3.82
C THR A 72 2.09 0.36 4.33
N SER A 73 2.80 -0.33 3.44
CA SER A 73 3.65 -1.49 3.77
C SER A 73 2.91 -2.53 4.62
N ASN A 74 1.67 -2.88 4.21
CA ASN A 74 0.81 -3.84 4.90
C ASN A 74 0.57 -3.52 6.40
N GLY A 75 0.52 -2.23 6.76
CA GLY A 75 0.27 -1.78 8.13
C GLY A 75 1.52 -1.43 8.92
N ALA A 76 2.71 -1.65 8.38
CA ALA A 76 3.96 -1.34 9.08
C ALA A 76 4.27 0.16 9.15
N HIS A 77 3.64 0.98 8.31
CA HIS A 77 3.91 2.41 8.24
C HIS A 77 2.62 3.20 7.98
N ILE A 78 2.38 4.26 8.74
CA ILE A 78 1.26 5.18 8.55
C ILE A 78 1.81 6.59 8.32
N ILE A 79 1.38 7.19 7.24
CA ILE A 79 1.77 8.55 6.87
C ILE A 79 0.56 9.48 6.79
N ARG A 80 0.77 10.73 7.12
CA ARG A 80 -0.13 11.81 6.75
C ARG A 80 0.18 12.25 5.32
N LEU A 81 -0.82 12.16 4.43
CA LEU A 81 -0.58 12.32 3.00
C LEU A 81 -0.14 13.74 2.61
N ALA A 82 -0.68 14.76 3.28
CA ALA A 82 -0.45 16.16 2.94
C ALA A 82 1.04 16.61 3.00
N ASP A 83 1.82 16.03 3.90
CA ASP A 83 3.23 16.38 4.12
C ASP A 83 4.17 15.18 4.22
N MET A 84 3.65 13.98 3.92
CA MET A 84 4.37 12.70 4.00
C MET A 84 4.95 12.41 5.40
N LYS A 85 4.41 13.06 6.43
CA LYS A 85 4.88 12.86 7.81
C LYS A 85 4.53 11.47 8.31
N THR A 86 5.52 10.75 8.81
CA THR A 86 5.33 9.49 9.53
C THR A 86 4.56 9.73 10.81
N ILE A 87 3.43 9.05 10.96
CA ILE A 87 2.58 9.05 12.15
C ILE A 87 2.85 7.81 13.01
N TYR A 88 3.09 6.68 12.36
CA TYR A 88 3.39 5.41 13.00
C TYR A 88 4.34 4.61 12.13
N GLU A 89 5.27 3.92 12.77
CA GLU A 89 6.19 2.99 12.11
C GLU A 89 6.46 1.80 13.03
N ASN A 90 6.44 0.61 12.44
CA ASN A 90 6.79 -0.64 13.11
C ASN A 90 7.72 -1.45 12.21
N ILE A 91 9.01 -1.24 12.40
CA ILE A 91 10.07 -1.89 11.61
C ILE A 91 10.54 -3.18 12.29
N ILE A 92 10.96 -4.14 11.47
CA ILE A 92 11.62 -5.36 11.94
C ILE A 92 13.05 -4.99 12.35
N LYS A 93 13.50 -5.49 13.49
CA LYS A 93 14.86 -5.24 13.97
C LYS A 93 15.91 -5.82 13.01
N PRO A 94 17.06 -5.16 12.82
CA PRO A 94 18.09 -5.64 11.88
C PRO A 94 18.57 -7.07 12.12
N GLU A 95 18.69 -7.47 13.38
CA GLU A 95 19.06 -8.82 13.77
C GLU A 95 18.04 -9.88 13.32
N ASP A 96 16.75 -9.56 13.44
CA ASP A 96 15.64 -10.43 13.02
C ASP A 96 15.54 -10.50 11.48
N VAL A 97 15.76 -9.37 10.78
CA VAL A 97 15.82 -9.34 9.32
C VAL A 97 16.90 -10.29 8.81
N SER A 98 18.11 -10.24 9.37
CA SER A 98 19.22 -11.09 8.96
C SER A 98 18.88 -12.58 9.11
N LEU A 99 18.20 -12.95 10.19
CA LEU A 99 17.76 -14.33 10.43
C LEU A 99 16.68 -14.76 9.42
N VAL A 100 15.68 -13.91 9.19
CA VAL A 100 14.59 -14.19 8.25
C VAL A 100 15.11 -14.36 6.83
N VAL A 101 15.97 -13.43 6.37
CA VAL A 101 16.60 -13.48 5.04
C VAL A 101 17.40 -14.76 4.86
N LYS A 102 18.24 -15.12 5.85
CA LYS A 102 19.03 -16.35 5.82
C LYS A 102 18.17 -17.61 5.70
N ARG A 103 17.08 -17.66 6.46
CA ARG A 103 16.14 -18.81 6.42
C ARG A 103 15.37 -18.86 5.11
N ALA A 104 14.84 -17.73 4.64
CA ALA A 104 14.12 -17.66 3.37
C ALA A 104 14.98 -18.15 2.20
N ARG A 105 16.24 -17.69 2.14
CA ARG A 105 17.22 -18.17 1.12
C ARG A 105 17.48 -19.67 1.22
N ALA A 106 17.69 -20.19 2.43
CA ALA A 106 17.93 -21.63 2.64
C ALA A 106 16.73 -22.50 2.23
N MET A 107 15.52 -21.97 2.32
CA MET A 107 14.27 -22.64 1.90
C MET A 107 13.91 -22.40 0.43
N GLY A 108 14.69 -21.61 -0.31
CA GLY A 108 14.46 -21.29 -1.72
C GLY A 108 13.29 -20.33 -1.95
N TYR A 109 12.85 -19.59 -0.92
CA TYR A 109 11.82 -18.57 -1.08
C TYR A 109 12.35 -17.32 -1.76
N VAL A 110 11.56 -16.77 -2.66
CA VAL A 110 11.70 -15.41 -3.17
C VAL A 110 11.03 -14.46 -2.19
N PHE A 111 11.74 -13.41 -1.82
CA PHE A 111 11.23 -12.39 -0.91
C PHE A 111 11.64 -11.00 -1.40
N GLU A 112 10.87 -10.03 -1.00
CA GLU A 112 11.13 -8.61 -1.19
C GLU A 112 11.28 -7.95 0.19
N ALA A 113 12.30 -7.13 0.36
CA ALA A 113 12.53 -6.36 1.57
C ALA A 113 12.34 -4.87 1.28
N PHE A 114 11.72 -4.16 2.20
CA PHE A 114 11.52 -2.71 2.09
C PHE A 114 12.43 -1.99 3.10
N VAL A 115 13.28 -1.10 2.60
CA VAL A 115 14.13 -0.23 3.41
C VAL A 115 13.88 1.21 2.99
N ASP A 116 13.48 2.04 3.93
CA ASP A 116 13.12 3.46 3.70
C ASP A 116 12.14 3.65 2.51
N GLY A 117 11.17 2.76 2.41
CA GLY A 117 10.17 2.76 1.34
C GLY A 117 10.65 2.30 -0.03
N THR A 118 11.91 1.86 -0.15
CA THR A 118 12.48 1.28 -1.37
C THR A 118 12.44 -0.25 -1.28
N ALA A 119 11.98 -0.88 -2.36
CA ALA A 119 11.94 -2.33 -2.46
C ALA A 119 13.30 -2.90 -2.89
N TYR A 120 13.73 -3.96 -2.24
CA TYR A 120 14.94 -4.70 -2.55
C TYR A 120 14.61 -6.18 -2.75
N ILE A 121 15.15 -6.75 -3.82
CA ILE A 121 15.05 -8.17 -4.14
C ILE A 121 16.46 -8.75 -4.31
N ASP A 122 16.62 -10.05 -4.11
CA ASP A 122 17.89 -10.72 -4.35
C ASP A 122 18.30 -10.58 -5.83
N LYS A 123 19.56 -10.15 -6.08
CA LYS A 123 20.08 -9.91 -7.43
C LYS A 123 19.94 -11.14 -8.36
N ALA A 124 20.21 -12.33 -7.86
CA ALA A 124 20.09 -13.55 -8.66
C ALA A 124 18.65 -13.85 -9.05
N VAL A 125 17.69 -13.53 -8.17
CA VAL A 125 16.26 -13.64 -8.43
C VAL A 125 15.85 -12.63 -9.49
N TYR A 126 16.26 -11.36 -9.35
CA TYR A 126 15.98 -10.31 -10.33
C TYR A 126 16.51 -10.66 -11.73
N GLU A 127 17.78 -11.09 -11.82
CA GLU A 127 18.37 -11.54 -13.09
C GLU A 127 17.64 -12.77 -13.68
N GLY A 128 17.19 -13.67 -12.82
CA GLY A 128 16.37 -14.83 -13.22
C GLY A 128 15.01 -14.41 -13.79
N MET A 129 14.36 -13.43 -13.19
CA MET A 129 13.11 -12.85 -13.67
C MET A 129 13.28 -12.21 -15.06
N GLN A 130 14.35 -11.47 -15.27
CA GLN A 130 14.64 -10.84 -16.56
C GLN A 130 14.88 -11.88 -17.68
N LYS A 131 15.56 -12.98 -17.36
CA LYS A 131 15.89 -14.04 -18.33
C LYS A 131 14.70 -14.95 -18.66
N ASN A 132 13.83 -15.21 -17.69
CA ASN A 132 12.69 -16.14 -17.81
C ASN A 132 11.41 -15.54 -17.21
N PRO A 133 10.86 -14.50 -17.81
CA PRO A 133 9.69 -13.79 -17.27
C PRO A 133 8.48 -14.70 -17.07
N GLU A 134 8.30 -15.70 -17.94
CA GLU A 134 7.19 -16.67 -17.88
C GLU A 134 7.19 -17.52 -16.59
N LYS A 135 8.36 -17.71 -15.99
CA LYS A 135 8.50 -18.50 -14.78
C LYS A 135 8.04 -17.75 -13.53
N TYR A 136 7.98 -16.43 -13.59
CA TYR A 136 7.68 -15.55 -12.45
C TYR A 136 6.36 -14.82 -12.69
N LYS A 137 5.30 -15.26 -12.02
CA LYS A 137 3.93 -14.70 -12.14
C LYS A 137 3.80 -13.23 -11.69
N TYR A 138 4.85 -12.67 -11.09
CA TYR A 138 4.84 -11.33 -10.48
C TYR A 138 5.79 -10.35 -11.17
N ARG A 139 6.09 -10.57 -12.46
CA ARG A 139 6.97 -9.68 -13.22
C ARG A 139 6.52 -8.22 -13.14
N ASP A 140 5.25 -7.97 -13.36
CA ASP A 140 4.67 -6.61 -13.36
C ASP A 140 4.82 -5.93 -12.00
N PHE A 141 4.92 -6.71 -10.93
CA PHE A 141 5.13 -6.22 -9.58
C PHE A 141 6.55 -5.71 -9.33
N VAL A 142 7.55 -6.25 -10.01
CA VAL A 142 8.96 -5.84 -9.91
C VAL A 142 9.25 -4.63 -10.78
N ASP A 143 8.63 -4.53 -11.95
CA ASP A 143 8.81 -3.43 -12.89
C ASP A 143 8.17 -2.11 -12.40
N PHE A 144 7.25 -2.17 -11.44
CA PHE A 144 6.57 -1.01 -10.82
C PHE A 144 7.22 -0.48 -9.54
N ARG A 145 8.34 -1.06 -9.07
CA ARG A 145 8.91 -0.71 -7.77
C ARG A 145 10.39 -0.33 -7.88
#